data_f5d267ff384ad53eef983d2ea933b195
#
_entry.id   f5d267ff384ad53eef983d2ea933b195
#
_cell.length_a   1.000
_cell.length_b   1.000
_cell.length_c   1.000
_cell.angle_alpha   90.00
_cell.angle_beta   90.00
_cell.angle_gamma   90.00
#
_symmetry.space_group_name_H-M   'P 1'
#
loop_
_entity.id
_entity.type
_entity.pdbx_description
1 polymer ?
#
loop_
_entity_poly.entity_id
_entity_poly.type
_entity_poly.pdbx_seq_one_letter_code
_entity_poly.pdbx_strand_id
1 'polypeptide(L)'
;MAVGIMSDNAKKVEAYETTISSIADTFVCPITMEYVFSPVIAEDGRVYEESALKEWMEKDESPTFKSPATGVYIGKSVVHSLQIRQSIEHAINSGAVDAKKASAWKRTLKEEKEFESLKKAAEEGDLNAMTTLGFYYRDGRGGKPVNMVEAIKWFQKAAERDEPQATTALGVLHINGKGVAKDIPRGMNMPLKSAGTTNSSEHACAILGESYAKGILGMSKNMSIAMQYYGKMKKCKNRDSISLYRKRARAICKD
;
A
#
# COMPACT_ATOMS: atom_id res chain seq x y z
N MET A 1 -4.23 29.50 49.26
CA MET A 1 -4.95 30.09 48.10
C MET A 1 -4.47 29.62 46.72
N ALA A 2 -3.28 29.03 46.59
CA ALA A 2 -2.76 28.54 45.27
C ALA A 2 -3.38 27.23 44.80
N VAL A 3 -3.83 26.35 45.69
CA VAL A 3 -4.37 25.02 45.34
C VAL A 3 -5.74 25.08 44.64
N GLY A 4 -6.56 26.09 44.98
CA GLY A 4 -7.89 26.27 44.37
C GLY A 4 -7.85 26.73 42.89
N ILE A 5 -6.87 27.58 42.55
CA ILE A 5 -6.75 28.14 41.18
C ILE A 5 -6.24 27.08 40.19
N MET A 6 -5.36 26.16 40.62
CA MET A 6 -4.92 25.04 39.84
C MET A 6 -6.07 24.05 39.53
N SER A 7 -7.00 23.84 40.46
CA SER A 7 -8.15 22.96 40.26
C SER A 7 -9.13 23.49 39.21
N ASP A 8 -9.35 24.78 39.12
CA ASP A 8 -10.27 25.37 38.15
C ASP A 8 -9.68 25.41 36.73
N ASN A 9 -8.38 25.65 36.60
CA ASN A 9 -7.71 25.54 35.31
C ASN A 9 -7.64 24.08 34.83
N ALA A 10 -7.38 23.11 35.71
CA ALA A 10 -7.39 21.70 35.38
C ALA A 10 -8.78 21.25 34.91
N LYS A 11 -9.87 21.67 35.60
CA LYS A 11 -11.25 21.37 35.15
C LYS A 11 -11.61 22.02 33.83
N LYS A 12 -11.12 23.22 33.55
CA LYS A 12 -11.31 23.86 32.24
C LYS A 12 -10.58 23.13 31.12
N VAL A 13 -9.34 22.72 31.37
CA VAL A 13 -8.55 21.91 30.40
C VAL A 13 -9.25 20.60 30.12
N GLU A 14 -9.68 19.87 31.16
CA GLU A 14 -10.42 18.61 31.03
C GLU A 14 -11.75 18.80 30.25
N ALA A 15 -12.48 19.88 30.49
CA ALA A 15 -13.70 20.21 29.74
C ALA A 15 -13.41 20.53 28.27
N TYR A 16 -12.30 21.22 27.99
CA TYR A 16 -11.85 21.45 26.62
C TYR A 16 -11.45 20.17 25.89
N GLU A 17 -10.66 19.31 26.55
CA GLU A 17 -10.25 18.01 26.00
C GLU A 17 -11.45 17.12 25.72
N THR A 18 -12.43 17.06 26.63
CA THR A 18 -13.67 16.31 26.45
C THR A 18 -14.48 16.85 25.26
N THR A 19 -14.56 18.16 25.10
CA THR A 19 -15.28 18.80 23.99
C THR A 19 -14.59 18.52 22.66
N ILE A 20 -13.25 18.64 22.57
CA ILE A 20 -12.48 18.34 21.36
C ILE A 20 -12.59 16.84 21.01
N SER A 21 -12.51 15.95 21.99
CA SER A 21 -12.68 14.51 21.79
C SER A 21 -14.08 14.19 21.24
N SER A 22 -15.13 14.78 21.79
CA SER A 22 -16.51 14.61 21.33
C SER A 22 -16.70 15.11 19.90
N ILE A 23 -16.07 16.22 19.52
CA ILE A 23 -16.08 16.71 18.13
C ILE A 23 -15.29 15.77 17.21
N ALA A 24 -14.13 15.28 17.65
CA ALA A 24 -13.31 14.38 16.87
C ALA A 24 -14.01 13.04 16.59
N ASP A 25 -14.81 12.55 17.54
CA ASP A 25 -15.61 11.32 17.37
C ASP A 25 -16.67 11.45 16.25
N THR A 26 -17.10 12.67 15.92
CA THR A 26 -17.99 12.91 14.76
C THR A 26 -17.30 12.68 13.43
N PHE A 27 -15.97 12.63 13.41
CA PHE A 27 -15.16 12.38 12.21
C PHE A 27 -14.64 10.94 12.10
N VAL A 28 -15.21 10.04 12.89
CA VAL A 28 -14.96 8.60 12.74
C VAL A 28 -15.85 8.06 11.63
N CYS A 29 -15.24 7.37 10.66
CA CYS A 29 -15.98 6.73 9.58
C CYS A 29 -16.85 5.58 10.11
N PRO A 30 -18.15 5.55 9.85
CA PRO A 30 -19.04 4.46 10.29
C PRO A 30 -18.72 3.09 9.69
N ILE A 31 -17.94 3.03 8.61
CA ILE A 31 -17.54 1.81 7.94
C ILE A 31 -16.23 1.27 8.51
N THR A 32 -15.20 2.12 8.60
CA THR A 32 -13.85 1.71 9.03
C THR A 32 -13.62 1.79 10.53
N MET A 33 -14.48 2.55 11.24
CA MET A 33 -14.34 2.86 12.66
C MET A 33 -13.04 3.61 13.02
N GLU A 34 -12.41 4.22 12.03
CA GLU A 34 -11.18 5.03 12.16
C GLU A 34 -11.47 6.49 11.79
N TYR A 35 -10.59 7.42 12.19
CA TYR A 35 -10.68 8.80 11.73
C TYR A 35 -10.53 8.86 10.21
N VAL A 36 -11.42 9.59 9.54
CA VAL A 36 -11.40 9.73 8.09
C VAL A 36 -10.14 10.46 7.65
N PHE A 37 -9.49 9.93 6.63
CA PHE A 37 -8.29 10.50 6.04
C PHE A 37 -8.61 11.28 4.75
N SER A 38 -9.45 10.72 3.91
CA SER A 38 -10.05 11.34 2.73
C SER A 38 -11.55 11.56 2.97
N PRO A 39 -11.94 12.62 3.72
CA PRO A 39 -13.32 12.81 4.15
C PRO A 39 -14.24 13.18 3.00
N VAL A 40 -15.31 12.43 2.87
CA VAL A 40 -16.45 12.73 2.02
C VAL A 40 -17.74 12.79 2.86
N ILE A 41 -18.63 13.71 2.51
CA ILE A 41 -19.95 13.83 3.10
C ILE A 41 -20.93 13.25 2.10
N ALA A 42 -21.70 12.23 2.52
CA ALA A 42 -22.78 11.65 1.72
C ALA A 42 -24.10 12.41 1.93
N GLU A 43 -25.13 12.06 1.18
CA GLU A 43 -26.44 12.73 1.23
C GLU A 43 -27.18 12.57 2.58
N ASP A 44 -26.78 11.60 3.41
CA ASP A 44 -27.26 11.46 4.79
C ASP A 44 -26.62 12.45 5.79
N GLY A 45 -25.73 13.31 5.30
CA GLY A 45 -24.99 14.30 6.11
C GLY A 45 -23.87 13.68 6.96
N ARG A 46 -23.57 12.40 6.81
CA ARG A 46 -22.49 11.71 7.54
C ARG A 46 -21.18 11.77 6.79
N VAL A 47 -20.10 11.74 7.57
CA VAL A 47 -18.74 11.75 7.06
C VAL A 47 -18.24 10.30 6.94
N TYR A 48 -17.65 10.00 5.80
CA TYR A 48 -17.09 8.69 5.49
C TYR A 48 -15.69 8.80 4.94
N GLU A 49 -14.92 7.73 5.08
CA GLU A 49 -13.70 7.54 4.29
C GLU A 49 -14.07 7.27 2.83
N GLU A 50 -13.54 8.04 1.89
CA GLU A 50 -13.90 7.99 0.47
C GLU A 50 -13.79 6.58 -0.12
N SER A 51 -12.64 5.91 0.11
CA SER A 51 -12.38 4.57 -0.42
C SER A 51 -13.37 3.53 0.12
N ALA A 52 -13.70 3.60 1.41
CA ALA A 52 -14.62 2.68 2.05
C ALA A 52 -16.08 2.90 1.59
N LEU A 53 -16.48 4.15 1.44
CA LEU A 53 -17.81 4.47 0.93
C LEU A 53 -17.96 4.07 -0.53
N LYS A 54 -16.94 4.28 -1.35
CA LYS A 54 -16.93 3.86 -2.75
C LYS A 54 -17.07 2.34 -2.88
N GLU A 55 -16.29 1.57 -2.13
CA GLU A 55 -16.44 0.10 -2.09
C GLU A 55 -17.83 -0.34 -1.61
N TRP A 56 -18.41 0.39 -0.67
CA TRP A 56 -19.78 0.13 -0.20
C TRP A 56 -20.82 0.39 -1.30
N MET A 57 -20.69 1.50 -2.05
CA MET A 57 -21.58 1.85 -3.16
C MET A 57 -21.47 0.90 -4.36
N GLU A 58 -20.29 0.33 -4.59
CA GLU A 58 -20.05 -0.61 -5.70
C GLU A 58 -20.72 -1.98 -5.50
N LYS A 59 -21.12 -2.31 -4.27
CA LYS A 59 -21.88 -3.55 -3.96
C LYS A 59 -23.33 -3.52 -4.45
N ASP A 60 -23.86 -2.34 -4.76
CA ASP A 60 -25.21 -2.14 -5.28
C ASP A 60 -25.15 -1.36 -6.60
N GLU A 61 -25.58 -1.98 -7.69
CA GLU A 61 -25.62 -1.37 -9.03
C GLU A 61 -26.73 -0.32 -9.17
N SER A 62 -27.64 -0.22 -8.20
CA SER A 62 -28.71 0.76 -8.17
C SER A 62 -28.19 2.20 -8.15
N PRO A 63 -28.97 3.20 -8.62
CA PRO A 63 -28.63 4.61 -8.50
C PRO A 63 -28.61 5.11 -7.05
N THR A 64 -29.21 4.35 -6.13
CA THR A 64 -29.22 4.60 -4.68
C THR A 64 -28.61 3.42 -3.94
N PHE A 65 -28.14 3.64 -2.73
CA PHE A 65 -27.62 2.61 -1.84
C PHE A 65 -28.09 2.83 -0.40
N LYS A 66 -28.05 1.79 0.41
CA LYS A 66 -28.42 1.87 1.82
C LYS A 66 -27.25 2.46 2.61
N SER A 67 -27.46 3.61 3.26
CA SER A 67 -26.43 4.27 4.08
C SER A 67 -25.89 3.33 5.16
N PRO A 68 -24.57 3.19 5.32
CA PRO A 68 -23.97 2.38 6.37
C PRO A 68 -24.27 2.89 7.79
N ALA A 69 -24.50 4.19 7.95
CA ALA A 69 -24.73 4.82 9.23
C ALA A 69 -26.20 4.88 9.63
N THR A 70 -27.08 5.21 8.69
CA THR A 70 -28.50 5.50 8.99
C THR A 70 -29.45 4.39 8.52
N GLY A 71 -29.01 3.54 7.61
CA GLY A 71 -29.85 2.51 7.00
C GLY A 71 -30.88 3.05 5.99
N VAL A 72 -30.93 4.36 5.74
CA VAL A 72 -31.81 5.01 4.76
C VAL A 72 -31.20 4.88 3.37
N TYR A 73 -32.05 4.74 2.33
CA TYR A 73 -31.59 4.79 0.94
C TYR A 73 -31.28 6.24 0.53
N ILE A 74 -30.09 6.46 0.01
CA ILE A 74 -29.56 7.76 -0.43
C ILE A 74 -28.91 7.62 -1.81
N GLY A 75 -28.75 8.72 -2.53
CA GLY A 75 -28.03 8.76 -3.81
C GLY A 75 -26.51 8.60 -3.66
N LYS A 76 -25.84 8.46 -4.77
CA LYS A 76 -24.37 8.25 -4.82
C LYS A 76 -23.55 9.56 -4.88
N SER A 77 -24.17 10.70 -4.66
CA SER A 77 -23.48 12.00 -4.61
C SER A 77 -22.68 12.15 -3.32
N VAL A 78 -21.45 12.62 -3.43
CA VAL A 78 -20.58 12.90 -2.29
C VAL A 78 -19.90 14.25 -2.45
N VAL A 79 -19.61 14.89 -1.31
CA VAL A 79 -18.88 16.16 -1.27
C VAL A 79 -17.58 15.97 -0.48
N HIS A 80 -16.45 16.28 -1.12
CA HIS A 80 -15.16 16.27 -0.44
C HIS A 80 -15.02 17.45 0.52
N SER A 81 -14.46 17.24 1.71
CA SER A 81 -14.29 18.30 2.70
C SER A 81 -12.86 18.36 3.25
N LEU A 82 -12.08 19.28 2.69
CA LEU A 82 -10.74 19.59 3.20
C LEU A 82 -10.79 20.16 4.63
N GLN A 83 -11.84 20.89 4.97
CA GLN A 83 -12.02 21.47 6.31
C GLN A 83 -12.12 20.40 7.38
N ILE A 84 -12.84 19.30 7.13
CA ILE A 84 -12.92 18.16 8.05
C ILE A 84 -11.54 17.55 8.27
N ARG A 85 -10.78 17.33 7.19
CA ARG A 85 -9.41 16.81 7.29
C ARG A 85 -8.51 17.69 8.16
N GLN A 86 -8.55 19.00 7.95
CA GLN A 86 -7.79 19.96 8.75
C GLN A 86 -8.20 19.97 10.21
N SER A 87 -9.52 19.86 10.51
CA SER A 87 -10.02 19.76 11.87
C SER A 87 -9.54 18.50 12.58
N ILE A 88 -9.51 17.36 11.90
CA ILE A 88 -8.97 16.10 12.43
C ILE A 88 -7.48 16.25 12.70
N GLU A 89 -6.71 16.80 11.76
CA GLU A 89 -5.28 17.03 11.94
C GLU A 89 -4.98 17.91 13.14
N HIS A 90 -5.76 18.97 13.34
CA HIS A 90 -5.64 19.84 14.50
C HIS A 90 -5.96 19.09 15.81
N ALA A 91 -7.05 18.33 15.86
CA ALA A 91 -7.42 17.53 17.03
C ALA A 91 -6.37 16.47 17.38
N ILE A 92 -5.76 15.82 16.38
CA ILE A 92 -4.69 14.83 16.55
C ILE A 92 -3.41 15.50 17.09
N ASN A 93 -3.09 16.69 16.62
CA ASN A 93 -1.90 17.43 17.06
C ASN A 93 -2.05 18.03 18.45
N SER A 94 -3.27 18.36 18.88
CA SER A 94 -3.55 18.82 20.26
C SER A 94 -3.45 17.70 21.30
N GLY A 95 -3.47 16.43 20.87
CA GLY A 95 -3.41 15.27 21.78
C GLY A 95 -4.75 14.95 22.47
N ALA A 96 -5.83 15.63 22.12
CA ALA A 96 -7.16 15.47 22.76
C ALA A 96 -8.01 14.34 22.16
N VAL A 97 -7.37 13.39 21.44
CA VAL A 97 -8.06 12.30 20.72
C VAL A 97 -7.47 10.94 21.07
N ASP A 98 -8.19 9.87 20.74
CA ASP A 98 -7.71 8.49 20.95
C ASP A 98 -6.34 8.26 20.33
N ALA A 99 -5.37 7.90 21.18
CA ALA A 99 -3.97 7.77 20.79
C ALA A 99 -3.73 6.69 19.73
N LYS A 100 -4.53 5.59 19.74
CA LYS A 100 -4.41 4.50 18.77
C LYS A 100 -4.88 4.94 17.39
N LYS A 101 -6.06 5.57 17.31
CA LYS A 101 -6.61 6.13 16.06
C LYS A 101 -5.73 7.24 15.53
N ALA A 102 -5.23 8.13 16.41
CA ALA A 102 -4.28 9.19 16.05
C ALA A 102 -2.98 8.63 15.44
N SER A 103 -2.46 7.54 16.00
CA SER A 103 -1.25 6.88 15.49
C SER A 103 -1.48 6.26 14.11
N ALA A 104 -2.63 5.64 13.89
CA ALA A 104 -3.02 5.09 12.59
C ALA A 104 -3.11 6.22 11.54
N TRP A 105 -3.79 7.30 11.86
CA TRP A 105 -3.92 8.47 10.98
C TRP A 105 -2.57 9.11 10.64
N LYS A 106 -1.68 9.32 11.64
CA LYS A 106 -0.33 9.86 11.43
C LYS A 106 0.51 8.96 10.51
N ARG A 107 0.35 7.64 10.64
CA ARG A 107 1.01 6.68 9.73
C ARG A 107 0.54 6.86 8.30
N THR A 108 -0.78 6.96 8.06
CA THR A 108 -1.34 7.21 6.72
C THR A 108 -0.85 8.54 6.14
N LEU A 109 -0.77 9.60 6.95
CA LEU A 109 -0.23 10.89 6.53
C LEU A 109 1.24 10.79 6.11
N LYS A 110 2.03 10.03 6.84
CA LYS A 110 3.44 9.78 6.48
C LYS A 110 3.55 9.04 5.15
N GLU A 111 2.75 7.98 4.98
CA GLU A 111 2.70 7.20 3.74
C GLU A 111 2.25 8.04 2.53
N GLU A 112 1.29 8.96 2.72
CA GLU A 112 0.87 9.88 1.67
C GLU A 112 2.00 10.84 1.26
N LYS A 113 2.71 11.43 2.23
CA LYS A 113 3.86 12.30 1.94
C LYS A 113 5.00 11.55 1.23
N GLU A 114 5.26 10.32 1.63
CA GLU A 114 6.22 9.44 0.95
C GLU A 114 5.78 9.14 -0.49
N PHE A 115 4.49 8.86 -0.71
CA PHE A 115 3.93 8.64 -2.04
C PHE A 115 4.10 9.86 -2.95
N GLU A 116 3.75 11.06 -2.49
CA GLU A 116 3.89 12.29 -3.29
C GLU A 116 5.37 12.60 -3.60
N SER A 117 6.27 12.37 -2.65
CA SER A 117 7.72 12.50 -2.86
C SER A 117 8.24 11.50 -3.91
N LEU A 118 7.81 10.24 -3.82
CA LEU A 118 8.15 9.20 -4.80
C LEU A 118 7.60 9.52 -6.18
N LYS A 119 6.38 10.03 -6.26
CA LYS A 119 5.76 10.41 -7.52
C LYS A 119 6.56 11.51 -8.20
N LYS A 120 6.95 12.54 -7.46
CA LYS A 120 7.78 13.63 -7.98
C LYS A 120 9.12 13.10 -8.49
N ALA A 121 9.85 12.30 -7.70
CA ALA A 121 11.12 11.72 -8.10
C ALA A 121 10.98 10.81 -9.35
N ALA A 122 9.90 10.03 -9.44
CA ALA A 122 9.61 9.19 -10.60
C ALA A 122 9.34 10.03 -11.86
N GLU A 123 8.63 11.15 -11.73
CA GLU A 123 8.38 12.10 -12.83
C GLU A 123 9.69 12.79 -13.29
N GLU A 124 10.63 13.04 -12.36
CA GLU A 124 11.99 13.55 -12.62
C GLU A 124 12.93 12.50 -13.24
N GLY A 125 12.48 11.23 -13.31
CA GLY A 125 13.19 10.16 -14.01
C GLY A 125 14.01 9.22 -13.13
N ASP A 126 13.87 9.24 -11.82
CA ASP A 126 14.50 8.27 -10.93
C ASP A 126 13.88 6.87 -11.11
N LEU A 127 14.71 5.90 -11.52
CA LEU A 127 14.27 4.53 -11.83
C LEU A 127 13.82 3.75 -10.59
N ASN A 128 14.49 3.97 -9.46
CA ASN A 128 14.10 3.35 -8.20
C ASN A 128 12.76 3.91 -7.72
N ALA A 129 12.56 5.24 -7.85
CA ALA A 129 11.29 5.87 -7.52
C ALA A 129 10.15 5.38 -8.43
N MET A 130 10.39 5.27 -9.76
CA MET A 130 9.42 4.68 -10.70
C MET A 130 9.02 3.26 -10.29
N THR A 131 10.00 2.42 -9.97
CA THR A 131 9.75 1.03 -9.56
C THR A 131 8.99 0.96 -8.23
N THR A 132 9.40 1.77 -7.26
CA THR A 132 8.74 1.85 -5.95
C THR A 132 7.30 2.37 -6.09
N LEU A 133 7.08 3.39 -6.91
CA LEU A 133 5.74 3.93 -7.21
C LEU A 133 4.85 2.87 -7.87
N GLY A 134 5.41 2.05 -8.78
CA GLY A 134 4.73 0.89 -9.34
C GLY A 134 4.26 -0.09 -8.27
N PHE A 135 5.09 -0.37 -7.25
CA PHE A 135 4.69 -1.21 -6.11
C PHE A 135 3.62 -0.54 -5.25
N TYR A 136 3.68 0.77 -5.03
CA TYR A 136 2.64 1.50 -4.29
C TYR A 136 1.26 1.37 -4.96
N TYR A 137 1.19 1.57 -6.27
CA TYR A 137 -0.05 1.38 -7.04
C TYR A 137 -0.53 -0.08 -7.06
N ARG A 138 0.40 -1.04 -7.16
CA ARG A 138 0.05 -2.47 -7.14
C ARG A 138 -0.55 -2.92 -5.81
N ASP A 139 0.00 -2.42 -4.71
CA ASP A 139 -0.33 -2.87 -3.35
C ASP A 139 -1.36 -1.97 -2.64
N GLY A 140 -1.76 -0.85 -3.25
CA GLY A 140 -2.68 0.11 -2.65
C GLY A 140 -2.08 0.83 -1.44
N ARG A 141 -0.82 1.31 -1.54
CA ARG A 141 -0.14 2.03 -0.45
C ARG A 141 -0.30 3.54 -0.58
N GLY A 142 0.07 4.28 0.49
CA GLY A 142 0.04 5.75 0.51
C GLY A 142 -1.38 6.32 0.50
N GLY A 143 -2.35 5.61 1.10
CA GLY A 143 -3.75 6.02 1.11
C GLY A 143 -4.44 5.92 -0.26
N LYS A 144 -3.82 5.27 -1.24
CA LYS A 144 -4.38 5.12 -2.59
C LYS A 144 -4.92 3.70 -2.79
N PRO A 145 -6.03 3.52 -3.54
CA PRO A 145 -6.52 2.19 -3.88
C PRO A 145 -5.55 1.46 -4.82
N VAL A 146 -5.65 0.13 -4.86
CA VAL A 146 -4.92 -0.69 -5.84
C VAL A 146 -5.25 -0.21 -7.25
N ASN A 147 -4.22 0.09 -8.04
CA ASN A 147 -4.34 0.47 -9.44
C ASN A 147 -3.30 -0.25 -10.29
N MET A 148 -3.68 -1.41 -10.81
CA MET A 148 -2.79 -2.25 -11.61
C MET A 148 -2.39 -1.60 -12.93
N VAL A 149 -3.24 -0.75 -13.52
CA VAL A 149 -2.95 -0.05 -14.77
C VAL A 149 -1.79 0.93 -14.58
N GLU A 150 -1.87 1.76 -13.54
CA GLU A 150 -0.79 2.68 -13.21
C GLU A 150 0.48 1.94 -12.76
N ALA A 151 0.36 0.86 -11.98
CA ALA A 151 1.50 0.04 -11.59
C ALA A 151 2.27 -0.48 -12.80
N ILE A 152 1.56 -1.03 -13.79
CA ILE A 152 2.16 -1.57 -15.02
C ILE A 152 2.84 -0.45 -15.82
N LYS A 153 2.21 0.72 -15.97
CA LYS A 153 2.79 1.86 -16.68
C LYS A 153 4.13 2.29 -16.08
N TRP A 154 4.19 2.40 -14.74
CA TRP A 154 5.43 2.79 -14.05
C TRP A 154 6.51 1.71 -14.15
N PHE A 155 6.15 0.43 -14.02
CA PHE A 155 7.10 -0.66 -14.24
C PHE A 155 7.61 -0.69 -15.68
N GLN A 156 6.76 -0.43 -16.68
CA GLN A 156 7.17 -0.37 -18.10
C GLN A 156 8.17 0.75 -18.33
N LYS A 157 7.89 1.98 -17.86
CA LYS A 157 8.80 3.12 -17.98
C LYS A 157 10.19 2.84 -17.38
N ALA A 158 10.23 2.18 -16.21
CA ALA A 158 11.50 1.83 -15.57
C ALA A 158 12.20 0.68 -16.33
N ALA A 159 11.46 -0.34 -16.78
CA ALA A 159 12.00 -1.49 -17.51
C ALA A 159 12.56 -1.12 -18.89
N GLU A 160 11.98 -0.13 -19.59
CA GLU A 160 12.50 0.42 -20.84
C GLU A 160 13.88 1.06 -20.69
N ARG A 161 14.23 1.47 -19.47
CA ARG A 161 15.53 2.00 -19.07
C ARG A 161 16.40 0.97 -18.35
N ASP A 162 16.13 -0.32 -18.60
CA ASP A 162 16.86 -1.46 -18.07
C ASP A 162 16.87 -1.59 -16.53
N GLU A 163 15.82 -1.09 -15.83
CA GLU A 163 15.69 -1.28 -14.38
C GLU A 163 15.33 -2.74 -14.05
N PRO A 164 16.22 -3.51 -13.37
CA PRO A 164 16.06 -4.94 -13.21
C PRO A 164 14.88 -5.33 -12.31
N GLN A 165 14.56 -4.52 -11.30
CA GLN A 165 13.43 -4.80 -10.40
C GLN A 165 12.09 -4.60 -11.10
N ALA A 166 11.97 -3.53 -11.90
CA ALA A 166 10.79 -3.26 -12.69
C ALA A 166 10.55 -4.35 -13.75
N THR A 167 11.62 -4.75 -14.47
CA THR A 167 11.57 -5.85 -15.43
C THR A 167 11.10 -7.15 -14.76
N THR A 168 11.60 -7.45 -13.57
CA THR A 168 11.17 -8.62 -12.79
C THR A 168 9.73 -8.51 -12.36
N ALA A 169 9.28 -7.34 -11.89
CA ALA A 169 7.90 -7.11 -11.47
C ALA A 169 6.93 -7.35 -12.62
N LEU A 170 7.21 -6.84 -13.82
CA LEU A 170 6.42 -7.12 -15.02
C LEU A 170 6.37 -8.63 -15.34
N GLY A 171 7.51 -9.32 -15.22
CA GLY A 171 7.58 -10.76 -15.40
C GLY A 171 6.62 -11.50 -14.46
N VAL A 172 6.59 -11.13 -13.19
CA VAL A 172 5.67 -11.71 -12.19
C VAL A 172 4.21 -11.44 -12.54
N LEU A 173 3.90 -10.24 -13.04
CA LEU A 173 2.53 -9.90 -13.47
C LEU A 173 2.08 -10.78 -14.65
N HIS A 174 2.94 -11.00 -15.64
CA HIS A 174 2.65 -11.92 -16.76
C HIS A 174 2.52 -13.38 -16.32
N ILE A 175 3.37 -13.88 -15.41
CA ILE A 175 3.26 -15.24 -14.85
C ILE A 175 1.91 -15.45 -14.17
N ASN A 176 1.44 -14.46 -13.41
CA ASN A 176 0.22 -14.56 -12.62
C ASN A 176 -1.05 -14.11 -13.38
N GLY A 177 -0.92 -13.40 -14.50
CA GLY A 177 -2.06 -12.81 -15.20
C GLY A 177 -2.73 -11.67 -14.42
N LYS A 178 -1.96 -10.92 -13.63
CA LYS A 178 -2.48 -9.80 -12.81
C LYS A 178 -2.36 -8.48 -13.58
N GLY A 179 -3.50 -7.93 -14.01
CA GLY A 179 -3.56 -6.67 -14.76
C GLY A 179 -3.05 -6.76 -16.20
N VAL A 180 -2.53 -7.92 -16.60
CA VAL A 180 -2.08 -8.27 -17.96
C VAL A 180 -2.53 -9.68 -18.31
N ALA A 181 -2.58 -10.01 -19.60
CA ALA A 181 -2.82 -11.38 -20.04
C ALA A 181 -1.74 -12.31 -19.47
N LYS A 182 -2.17 -13.49 -18.99
CA LYS A 182 -1.25 -14.50 -18.47
C LYS A 182 -0.39 -15.04 -19.58
N ASP A 183 0.93 -14.90 -19.46
CA ASP A 183 1.92 -15.35 -20.43
C ASP A 183 3.17 -15.81 -19.67
N ILE A 184 3.21 -17.11 -19.37
CA ILE A 184 4.31 -17.70 -18.58
C ILE A 184 5.64 -17.61 -19.31
N PRO A 185 5.78 -17.97 -20.62
CA PRO A 185 7.03 -17.82 -21.37
C PRO A 185 7.58 -16.41 -21.34
N ARG A 186 6.75 -15.42 -21.66
CA ARG A 186 7.13 -13.99 -21.61
C ARG A 186 7.51 -13.58 -20.20
N GLY A 187 6.70 -13.97 -19.20
CA GLY A 187 6.93 -13.64 -17.80
C GLY A 187 8.24 -14.22 -17.26
N MET A 188 8.67 -15.39 -17.73
CA MET A 188 9.93 -16.01 -17.32
C MET A 188 11.16 -15.43 -18.05
N ASN A 189 11.03 -14.96 -19.28
CA ASN A 189 12.13 -14.31 -20.01
C ASN A 189 12.56 -12.98 -19.34
N MET A 190 11.65 -12.26 -18.71
CA MET A 190 11.95 -11.00 -18.01
C MET A 190 12.87 -11.19 -16.79
N PRO A 191 12.60 -12.08 -15.82
CA PRO A 191 13.55 -12.42 -14.77
C PRO A 191 14.87 -12.98 -15.29
N LEU A 192 14.88 -13.77 -16.38
CA LEU A 192 16.11 -14.27 -17.00
C LEU A 192 17.00 -13.12 -17.49
N LYS A 193 16.42 -12.15 -18.18
CA LYS A 193 17.13 -10.92 -18.61
C LYS A 193 17.70 -10.16 -17.41
N SER A 194 16.88 -9.91 -16.38
CA SER A 194 17.29 -9.21 -15.17
C SER A 194 18.39 -9.95 -14.39
N ALA A 195 18.34 -11.27 -14.30
CA ALA A 195 19.32 -12.06 -13.57
C ALA A 195 20.68 -12.13 -14.26
N GLY A 196 20.75 -11.78 -15.54
CA GLY A 196 21.98 -11.71 -16.33
C GLY A 196 22.75 -10.40 -16.19
N THR A 197 22.15 -9.36 -15.61
CA THR A 197 22.79 -8.04 -15.45
C THR A 197 23.68 -7.98 -14.22
N THR A 198 24.61 -7.01 -14.19
CA THR A 198 25.49 -6.76 -13.02
C THR A 198 24.71 -6.33 -11.78
N ASN A 199 23.58 -5.66 -11.96
CA ASN A 199 22.64 -5.27 -10.91
C ASN A 199 21.42 -6.20 -10.88
N SER A 200 21.64 -7.52 -10.96
CA SER A 200 20.57 -8.50 -11.01
C SER A 200 19.58 -8.35 -9.86
N SER A 201 18.29 -8.42 -10.17
CA SER A 201 17.23 -8.40 -9.17
C SER A 201 17.31 -9.68 -8.32
N GLU A 202 17.42 -9.53 -6.99
CA GLU A 202 17.33 -10.66 -6.06
C GLU A 202 16.06 -11.47 -6.28
N HIS A 203 14.97 -10.77 -6.54
CA HIS A 203 13.67 -11.40 -6.77
C HIS A 203 13.65 -12.24 -8.06
N ALA A 204 14.34 -11.77 -9.13
CA ALA A 204 14.51 -12.54 -10.35
C ALA A 204 15.28 -13.85 -10.08
N CYS A 205 16.39 -13.76 -9.36
CA CYS A 205 17.18 -14.92 -8.98
C CYS A 205 16.38 -15.89 -8.09
N ALA A 206 15.53 -15.40 -7.19
CA ALA A 206 14.67 -16.22 -6.37
C ALA A 206 13.63 -16.99 -7.19
N ILE A 207 12.94 -16.32 -8.11
CA ILE A 207 11.94 -16.93 -8.99
C ILE A 207 12.58 -18.04 -9.84
N LEU A 208 13.70 -17.73 -10.47
CA LEU A 208 14.40 -18.70 -11.33
C LEU A 208 14.93 -19.88 -10.52
N GLY A 209 15.54 -19.62 -9.37
CA GLY A 209 16.02 -20.67 -8.48
C GLY A 209 14.91 -21.61 -8.04
N GLU A 210 13.75 -21.07 -7.64
CA GLU A 210 12.60 -21.87 -7.25
C GLU A 210 11.98 -22.63 -8.42
N SER A 211 11.91 -22.01 -9.61
CA SER A 211 11.36 -22.64 -10.81
C SER A 211 12.18 -23.86 -11.24
N TYR A 212 13.51 -23.75 -11.25
CA TYR A 212 14.39 -24.88 -11.56
C TYR A 212 14.42 -25.93 -10.43
N ALA A 213 14.34 -25.53 -9.16
CA ALA A 213 14.33 -26.47 -8.05
C ALA A 213 13.09 -27.37 -8.05
N LYS A 214 11.94 -26.83 -8.41
CA LYS A 214 10.64 -27.53 -8.41
C LYS A 214 10.23 -28.09 -9.77
N GLY A 215 10.83 -27.63 -10.86
CA GLY A 215 10.41 -27.99 -12.21
C GLY A 215 9.04 -27.38 -12.55
N ILE A 216 8.83 -26.11 -12.25
CA ILE A 216 7.58 -25.37 -12.50
C ILE A 216 7.77 -24.25 -13.53
N LEU A 217 6.67 -23.64 -13.98
CA LEU A 217 6.67 -22.55 -14.96
C LEU A 217 7.35 -22.90 -16.29
N GLY A 218 7.27 -24.16 -16.71
CA GLY A 218 7.87 -24.66 -17.96
C GLY A 218 9.34 -24.99 -17.88
N MET A 219 9.96 -24.93 -16.69
CA MET A 219 11.34 -25.31 -16.46
C MET A 219 11.43 -26.79 -16.04
N SER A 220 12.41 -27.54 -16.58
CA SER A 220 12.71 -28.84 -16.07
C SER A 220 13.42 -28.77 -14.70
N LYS A 221 13.13 -29.72 -13.79
CA LYS A 221 13.79 -29.77 -12.48
C LYS A 221 15.31 -29.89 -12.65
N ASN A 222 16.06 -28.91 -12.18
CA ASN A 222 17.51 -28.88 -12.22
C ASN A 222 18.09 -28.17 -11.00
N MET A 223 18.51 -28.95 -10.03
CA MET A 223 19.03 -28.45 -8.76
C MET A 223 20.35 -27.69 -8.91
N SER A 224 21.21 -28.09 -9.86
CA SER A 224 22.49 -27.43 -10.11
C SER A 224 22.26 -25.96 -10.59
N ILE A 225 21.35 -25.78 -11.54
CA ILE A 225 20.98 -24.45 -12.05
C ILE A 225 20.28 -23.64 -10.94
N ALA A 226 19.38 -24.25 -10.18
CA ALA A 226 18.73 -23.60 -9.05
C ALA A 226 19.75 -23.03 -8.05
N MET A 227 20.77 -23.82 -7.70
CA MET A 227 21.84 -23.41 -6.78
C MET A 227 22.70 -22.26 -7.33
N GLN A 228 22.91 -22.19 -8.67
CA GLN A 228 23.59 -21.05 -9.29
C GLN A 228 22.83 -19.75 -9.10
N TYR A 229 21.49 -19.75 -9.32
CA TYR A 229 20.66 -18.58 -9.09
C TYR A 229 20.60 -18.19 -7.62
N TYR A 230 20.44 -19.13 -6.70
CA TYR A 230 20.53 -18.85 -5.26
C TYR A 230 21.92 -18.33 -4.85
N GLY A 231 22.99 -18.77 -5.55
CA GLY A 231 24.34 -18.26 -5.36
C GLY A 231 24.51 -16.80 -5.75
N LYS A 232 23.84 -16.35 -6.84
CA LYS A 232 23.84 -14.95 -7.26
C LYS A 232 23.18 -14.03 -6.22
N MET A 233 22.15 -14.49 -5.52
CA MET A 233 21.51 -13.75 -4.43
C MET A 233 22.46 -13.43 -3.27
N LYS A 234 23.53 -14.22 -3.06
CA LYS A 234 24.52 -13.98 -1.98
C LYS A 234 25.29 -12.66 -2.13
N LYS A 235 25.37 -12.13 -3.35
CA LYS A 235 26.11 -10.89 -3.66
C LYS A 235 25.26 -9.64 -3.41
N CYS A 236 23.96 -9.79 -3.12
CA CYS A 236 23.03 -8.69 -2.91
C CYS A 236 23.00 -8.29 -1.43
N LYS A 237 22.75 -7.00 -1.14
CA LYS A 237 22.96 -6.41 0.20
C LYS A 237 21.90 -6.80 1.26
N ASN A 238 20.78 -7.41 0.90
CA ASN A 238 19.67 -7.68 1.83
C ASN A 238 19.77 -9.09 2.45
N ARG A 239 20.29 -9.18 3.69
CA ARG A 239 20.55 -10.44 4.41
C ARG A 239 19.31 -11.24 4.79
N ASP A 240 18.17 -10.59 5.03
CA ASP A 240 16.96 -11.24 5.56
C ASP A 240 16.23 -12.08 4.50
N SER A 241 16.12 -11.57 3.29
CA SER A 241 15.56 -12.30 2.14
C SER A 241 16.39 -13.54 1.82
N ILE A 242 17.72 -13.42 1.89
CA ILE A 242 18.67 -14.53 1.63
C ILE A 242 18.48 -15.68 2.64
N SER A 243 18.24 -15.37 3.91
CA SER A 243 18.02 -16.37 4.97
C SER A 243 16.78 -17.23 4.70
N LEU A 244 15.68 -16.60 4.28
CA LEU A 244 14.42 -17.29 3.98
C LEU A 244 14.56 -18.23 2.75
N TYR A 245 15.18 -17.73 1.68
CA TYR A 245 15.38 -18.53 0.47
C TYR A 245 16.41 -19.65 0.66
N ARG A 246 17.45 -19.44 1.49
CA ARG A 246 18.38 -20.52 1.89
C ARG A 246 17.69 -21.62 2.69
N LYS A 247 16.79 -21.28 3.62
CA LYS A 247 15.99 -22.28 4.35
C LYS A 247 15.10 -23.08 3.38
N ARG A 248 14.44 -22.40 2.43
CA ARG A 248 13.64 -23.06 1.39
C ARG A 248 14.47 -23.96 0.48
N ALA A 249 15.62 -23.48 -0.01
CA ALA A 249 16.53 -24.27 -0.83
C ALA A 249 17.04 -25.53 -0.09
N ARG A 250 17.41 -25.41 1.20
CA ARG A 250 17.83 -26.56 2.02
C ARG A 250 16.69 -27.54 2.31
N ALA A 251 15.45 -27.07 2.43
CA ALA A 251 14.31 -27.96 2.59
C ALA A 251 14.04 -28.77 1.32
N ILE A 252 14.16 -28.15 0.15
CA ILE A 252 13.96 -28.79 -1.16
C ILE A 252 15.11 -29.78 -1.49
N CYS A 253 16.30 -29.59 -0.93
CA CYS A 253 17.46 -30.50 -1.14
C CYS A 253 17.43 -31.73 -0.22
N LYS A 254 16.47 -31.86 0.69
CA LYS A 254 16.37 -33.04 1.61
C LYS A 254 15.36 -34.08 1.15
N ASP A 255 14.56 -33.74 0.14
CA ASP A 255 13.63 -34.62 -0.58
C ASP A 255 14.24 -35.03 -1.96
#